data_1009f0f0f539f5bd4dcbc9d24d34b4ac
#
_entry.id   1009f0f0f539f5bd4dcbc9d24d34b4ac
#
_cell.length_a   1.000
_cell.length_b   1.000
_cell.length_c   1.000
_cell.angle_alpha   90.00
_cell.angle_beta   90.00
_cell.angle_gamma   90.00
#
_symmetry.space_group_name_H-M   'P 1'
#
loop_
_entity.id
_entity.type
_entity.pdbx_description
1 polymer ?
#
loop_
_entity_poly.entity_id
_entity_poly.type
_entity_poly.pdbx_seq_one_letter_code
_entity_poly.pdbx_strand_id
1 'polypeptide(L)'
;MPNILIVEDHKDFRQAVRHFLEVSHVKANLVEASSGEEGVLIAKKIKPEVILMDFWLRGMNGVEAATQIKASVPESSIILLTMFDLKDVQPLVNREIIKEFISKSDLCEKLVPSVNKFLNAIIKTQPSP
;
A
#
# COMPACT_ATOMS: atom_id res chain seq x y z
N MET A 1 16.77 -1.01 -4.95
CA MET A 1 15.98 -0.61 -3.79
C MET A 1 14.51 -0.87 -4.07
N PRO A 2 13.75 -1.45 -3.14
CA PRO A 2 12.33 -1.71 -3.38
C PRO A 2 11.53 -0.42 -3.55
N ASN A 3 10.38 -0.53 -4.21
CA ASN A 3 9.47 0.58 -4.42
C ASN A 3 8.24 0.42 -3.54
N ILE A 4 7.83 1.52 -2.91
CA ILE A 4 6.56 1.61 -2.20
C ILE A 4 5.69 2.59 -2.97
N LEU A 5 4.51 2.14 -3.40
CA LEU A 5 3.54 2.99 -4.07
C LEU A 5 2.49 3.42 -3.05
N ILE A 6 2.26 4.73 -2.94
CA ILE A 6 1.26 5.31 -2.06
C ILE A 6 0.11 5.81 -2.92
N VAL A 7 -1.05 5.17 -2.81
CA VAL A 7 -2.24 5.53 -3.58
C VAL A 7 -3.25 6.19 -2.66
N GLU A 8 -3.41 7.50 -2.80
CA GLU A 8 -4.27 8.32 -1.96
C GLU A 8 -4.66 9.58 -2.73
N ASP A 9 -5.95 9.86 -2.85
CA ASP A 9 -6.43 11.03 -3.58
C ASP A 9 -6.35 12.32 -2.78
N HIS A 10 -6.26 12.23 -1.45
CA HIS A 10 -6.14 13.39 -0.58
C HIS A 10 -4.66 13.77 -0.45
N LYS A 11 -4.28 14.87 -1.10
CA LYS A 11 -2.88 15.28 -1.22
C LYS A 11 -2.16 15.42 0.12
N ASP A 12 -2.79 16.11 1.09
CA ASP A 12 -2.15 16.38 2.37
C ASP A 12 -1.88 15.08 3.15
N PHE A 13 -2.84 14.16 3.13
CA PHE A 13 -2.66 12.87 3.79
C PHE A 13 -1.60 12.04 3.07
N ARG A 14 -1.61 12.04 1.73
CA ARG A 14 -0.61 11.31 0.95
C ARG A 14 0.81 11.79 1.27
N GLN A 15 1.00 13.11 1.35
CA GLN A 15 2.30 13.69 1.68
C GLN A 15 2.69 13.41 3.13
N ALA A 16 1.72 13.37 4.04
CA ALA A 16 1.99 13.03 5.43
C ALA A 16 2.49 11.58 5.56
N VAL A 17 1.88 10.66 4.83
CA VAL A 17 2.32 9.26 4.80
C VAL A 17 3.74 9.16 4.25
N ARG A 18 4.00 9.84 3.14
CA ARG A 18 5.34 9.88 2.55
C ARG A 18 6.36 10.41 3.53
N HIS A 19 6.07 11.56 4.14
CA HIS A 19 6.99 12.19 5.10
C HIS A 19 7.27 11.27 6.29
N PHE A 20 6.24 10.62 6.81
CA PHE A 20 6.38 9.70 7.93
C PHE A 20 7.31 8.53 7.59
N LEU A 21 7.18 7.98 6.40
CA LEU A 21 8.08 6.91 5.95
C LEU A 21 9.51 7.41 5.79
N GLU A 22 9.69 8.63 5.28
CA GLU A 22 11.01 9.22 5.10
C GLU A 22 11.72 9.46 6.44
N VAL A 23 11.04 10.09 7.41
CA VAL A 23 11.63 10.37 8.71
C VAL A 23 11.85 9.11 9.54
N SER A 24 11.14 8.04 9.23
CA SER A 24 11.32 6.73 9.86
C SER A 24 12.42 5.90 9.20
N HIS A 25 13.10 6.47 8.21
CA HIS A 25 14.24 5.85 7.51
C HIS A 25 13.87 4.52 6.85
N VAL A 26 12.66 4.40 6.32
CA VAL A 26 12.26 3.23 5.54
C VAL A 26 13.09 3.19 4.26
N LYS A 27 13.74 2.07 4.01
CA LYS A 27 14.65 1.93 2.87
C LYS A 27 13.92 1.47 1.63
N ALA A 28 13.32 2.42 0.93
CA ALA A 28 12.57 2.18 -0.29
C ALA A 28 12.45 3.46 -1.09
N ASN A 29 12.27 3.33 -2.39
CA ASN A 29 11.86 4.44 -3.23
C ASN A 29 10.36 4.66 -3.02
N LEU A 30 9.95 5.89 -2.77
CA LEU A 30 8.54 6.23 -2.55
C LEU A 30 7.96 6.85 -3.81
N VAL A 31 6.86 6.29 -4.30
CA VAL A 31 6.16 6.77 -5.49
C VAL A 31 4.72 7.04 -5.09
N GLU A 32 4.13 8.09 -5.64
CA GLU A 32 2.77 8.52 -5.29
C GLU A 32 1.83 8.41 -6.47
N ALA A 33 0.57 8.06 -6.17
CA ALA A 33 -0.53 8.11 -7.12
C ALA A 33 -1.70 8.81 -6.44
N SER A 34 -2.42 9.65 -7.20
CA SER A 34 -3.51 10.45 -6.68
C SER A 34 -4.90 9.87 -6.96
N SER A 35 -4.96 8.72 -7.62
CA SER A 35 -6.22 8.04 -7.91
C SER A 35 -6.00 6.54 -8.03
N GLY A 36 -7.09 5.77 -7.97
CA GLY A 36 -7.02 4.34 -8.20
C GLY A 36 -6.51 4.00 -9.60
N GLU A 37 -6.99 4.72 -10.61
CA GLU A 37 -6.59 4.53 -12.00
C GLU A 37 -5.10 4.78 -12.18
N GLU A 38 -4.59 5.89 -11.64
CA GLU A 38 -3.16 6.20 -11.69
C GLU A 38 -2.35 5.14 -10.96
N GLY A 39 -2.84 4.70 -9.79
CA GLY A 39 -2.19 3.64 -9.03
C GLY A 39 -2.04 2.34 -9.81
N VAL A 40 -3.09 1.94 -10.53
CA VAL A 40 -3.06 0.74 -11.37
C VAL A 40 -2.01 0.88 -12.47
N LEU A 41 -1.99 2.02 -13.16
CA LEU A 41 -1.03 2.27 -14.24
C LEU A 41 0.41 2.25 -13.73
N ILE A 42 0.68 2.95 -12.64
CA ILE A 42 2.02 3.01 -12.05
C ILE A 42 2.45 1.62 -11.56
N ALA A 43 1.56 0.90 -10.90
CA ALA A 43 1.87 -0.43 -10.38
C ALA A 43 2.29 -1.39 -11.50
N LYS A 44 1.59 -1.36 -12.63
CA LYS A 44 1.94 -2.19 -13.78
C LYS A 44 3.32 -1.85 -14.32
N LYS A 45 3.69 -0.56 -14.27
CA LYS A 45 4.94 -0.07 -14.82
C LYS A 45 6.13 -0.37 -13.93
N ILE A 46 6.04 -0.10 -12.63
CA ILE A 46 7.18 -0.23 -11.71
C ILE A 46 7.15 -1.50 -10.88
N LYS A 47 6.03 -2.21 -10.82
CA LYS A 47 5.85 -3.44 -10.04
C LYS A 47 6.35 -3.26 -8.61
N PRO A 48 5.70 -2.38 -7.82
CA PRO A 48 6.17 -2.08 -6.47
C PRO A 48 6.07 -3.30 -5.56
N GLU A 49 6.99 -3.41 -4.63
CA GLU A 49 6.98 -4.49 -3.64
C GLU A 49 5.87 -4.32 -2.62
N VAL A 50 5.62 -3.06 -2.23
CA VAL A 50 4.57 -2.72 -1.26
C VAL A 50 3.70 -1.62 -1.81
N ILE A 51 2.40 -1.73 -1.62
CA ILE A 51 1.43 -0.70 -2.01
C ILE A 51 0.63 -0.32 -0.77
N LEU A 52 0.61 0.98 -0.47
CA LEU A 52 -0.26 1.55 0.54
C LEU A 52 -1.46 2.13 -0.19
N MET A 53 -2.63 1.56 0.03
CA MET A 53 -3.84 1.88 -0.73
C MET A 53 -4.93 2.39 0.19
N ASP A 54 -5.43 3.61 -0.04
CA ASP A 54 -6.59 4.09 0.68
C ASP A 54 -7.82 3.29 0.26
N PHE A 55 -8.64 2.93 1.24
CA PHE A 55 -9.89 2.21 0.96
C PHE A 55 -10.87 3.08 0.16
N TRP A 56 -10.95 4.37 0.50
CA TRP A 56 -11.93 5.27 -0.10
C TRP A 56 -11.26 6.24 -1.06
N LEU A 57 -11.32 5.91 -2.34
CA LEU A 57 -10.80 6.76 -3.43
C LEU A 57 -11.95 7.24 -4.29
N ARG A 58 -11.78 8.39 -4.93
CA ARG A 58 -12.77 8.90 -5.88
C ARG A 58 -12.73 8.06 -7.15
N GLY A 59 -13.90 7.81 -7.73
CA GLY A 59 -14.00 6.99 -8.92
C GLY A 59 -13.84 5.51 -8.58
N MET A 60 -12.69 4.94 -8.91
CA MET A 60 -12.37 3.55 -8.57
C MET A 60 -12.01 3.46 -7.09
N ASN A 61 -12.71 2.63 -6.32
CA ASN A 61 -12.37 2.46 -4.90
C ASN A 61 -11.11 1.62 -4.72
N GLY A 62 -10.56 1.64 -3.48
CA GLY A 62 -9.30 0.96 -3.20
C GLY A 62 -9.34 -0.55 -3.43
N VAL A 63 -10.49 -1.19 -3.17
CA VAL A 63 -10.63 -2.63 -3.37
C VAL A 63 -10.60 -2.97 -4.86
N GLU A 64 -11.28 -2.19 -5.69
CA GLU A 64 -11.25 -2.39 -7.15
C GLU A 64 -9.84 -2.20 -7.70
N ALA A 65 -9.16 -1.13 -7.27
CA ALA A 65 -7.78 -0.87 -7.68
C ALA A 65 -6.85 -2.00 -7.26
N ALA A 66 -6.97 -2.45 -6.00
CA ALA A 66 -6.16 -3.55 -5.48
C ALA A 66 -6.38 -4.84 -6.27
N THR A 67 -7.63 -5.12 -6.64
CA THR A 67 -7.97 -6.32 -7.43
C THR A 67 -7.30 -6.27 -8.79
N GLN A 68 -7.36 -5.12 -9.46
CA GLN A 68 -6.72 -4.96 -10.77
C GLN A 68 -5.21 -5.05 -10.68
N ILE A 69 -4.63 -4.45 -9.64
CA ILE A 69 -3.17 -4.51 -9.44
C ILE A 69 -2.73 -5.95 -9.18
N LYS A 70 -3.45 -6.66 -8.33
CA LYS A 70 -3.08 -8.04 -7.98
C LYS A 70 -3.13 -8.96 -9.18
N ALA A 71 -4.06 -8.71 -10.12
CA ALA A 71 -4.13 -9.47 -11.36
C ALA A 71 -2.90 -9.27 -12.24
N SER A 72 -2.33 -8.06 -12.25
CA SER A 72 -1.17 -7.70 -13.09
C SER A 72 0.16 -7.89 -12.36
N VAL A 73 0.20 -7.68 -11.05
CA VAL A 73 1.41 -7.73 -10.24
C VAL A 73 1.13 -8.57 -8.98
N PRO A 74 0.98 -9.89 -9.14
CA PRO A 74 0.56 -10.74 -8.01
C PRO A 74 1.55 -10.77 -6.84
N GLU A 75 2.80 -10.42 -7.05
CA GLU A 75 3.81 -10.40 -6.00
C GLU A 75 3.80 -9.15 -5.13
N SER A 76 3.05 -8.09 -5.50
CA SER A 76 2.95 -6.89 -4.67
C SER A 76 2.18 -7.18 -3.38
N SER A 77 2.67 -6.67 -2.25
CA SER A 77 1.98 -6.73 -0.98
C SER A 77 1.15 -5.48 -0.80
N ILE A 78 -0.17 -5.61 -0.72
CA ILE A 78 -1.07 -4.47 -0.62
C ILE A 78 -1.55 -4.32 0.82
N ILE A 79 -1.29 -3.14 1.39
CA ILE A 79 -1.75 -2.75 2.71
C ILE A 79 -2.86 -1.72 2.52
N LEU A 80 -4.04 -2.01 3.02
CA LEU A 80 -5.18 -1.11 2.91
C LEU A 80 -5.22 -0.16 4.10
N LEU A 81 -5.33 1.14 3.82
CA LEU A 81 -5.48 2.17 4.84
C LEU A 81 -6.94 2.62 4.86
N THR A 82 -7.53 2.74 6.03
CA THR A 82 -8.96 3.08 6.14
C THR A 82 -9.25 3.98 7.32
N MET A 83 -10.19 4.91 7.14
CA MET A 83 -10.75 5.71 8.22
C MET A 83 -11.83 4.94 8.98
N PHE A 84 -12.35 3.87 8.37
CA PHE A 84 -13.43 3.09 8.96
C PHE A 84 -12.91 2.07 9.95
N ASP A 85 -13.81 1.57 10.79
CA ASP A 85 -13.49 0.50 11.74
C ASP A 85 -13.13 -0.76 10.93
N LEU A 86 -12.03 -1.41 11.30
CA LEU A 86 -11.55 -2.59 10.59
C LEU A 86 -12.59 -3.71 10.52
N LYS A 87 -13.37 -3.89 11.58
CA LYS A 87 -14.41 -4.91 11.60
C LYS A 87 -15.49 -4.70 10.55
N ASP A 88 -15.69 -3.45 10.10
CA ASP A 88 -16.67 -3.12 9.08
C ASP A 88 -16.11 -3.27 7.67
N VAL A 89 -14.79 -3.15 7.51
CA VAL A 89 -14.11 -3.20 6.22
C VAL A 89 -13.65 -4.60 5.87
N GLN A 90 -13.10 -5.35 6.83
CA GLN A 90 -12.52 -6.67 6.59
C GLN A 90 -13.47 -7.65 5.87
N PRO A 91 -14.78 -7.71 6.21
CA PRO A 91 -15.67 -8.62 5.49
C PRO A 91 -15.88 -8.28 4.02
N LEU A 92 -15.55 -7.06 3.61
CA LEU A 92 -15.77 -6.56 2.25
C LEU A 92 -14.61 -6.86 1.29
N VAL A 93 -13.49 -7.39 1.79
CA VAL A 93 -12.28 -7.55 0.99
C VAL A 93 -11.75 -8.98 1.04
N ASN A 94 -11.07 -9.35 -0.04
CA ASN A 94 -10.45 -10.65 -0.18
C ASN A 94 -9.04 -10.62 0.44
N ARG A 95 -8.81 -11.49 1.42
CA ARG A 95 -7.52 -11.57 2.11
C ARG A 95 -6.37 -12.09 1.25
N GLU A 96 -6.69 -12.73 0.15
CA GLU A 96 -5.67 -13.12 -0.80
C GLU A 96 -5.11 -11.92 -1.56
N ILE A 97 -5.91 -10.85 -1.69
CA ILE A 97 -5.54 -9.63 -2.38
C ILE A 97 -4.93 -8.63 -1.41
N ILE A 98 -5.58 -8.40 -0.26
CA ILE A 98 -5.14 -7.44 0.74
C ILE A 98 -4.40 -8.18 1.85
N LYS A 99 -3.12 -7.87 2.02
CA LYS A 99 -2.28 -8.54 3.02
C LYS A 99 -2.51 -8.03 4.43
N GLU A 100 -2.82 -6.75 4.57
CA GLU A 100 -3.00 -6.14 5.88
C GLU A 100 -3.90 -4.93 5.78
N PHE A 101 -4.58 -4.63 6.89
CA PHE A 101 -5.44 -3.46 7.04
C PHE A 101 -4.90 -2.61 8.17
N ILE A 102 -4.82 -1.31 7.97
CA ILE A 102 -4.41 -0.37 9.02
C ILE A 102 -5.45 0.73 9.09
N SER A 103 -6.01 0.92 10.30
CA SER A 103 -6.85 2.09 10.56
C SER A 103 -5.98 3.33 10.53
N LYS A 104 -6.47 4.40 9.92
CA LYS A 104 -5.71 5.67 9.89
C LYS A 104 -5.46 6.22 11.27
N SER A 105 -6.28 5.86 12.28
CA SER A 105 -6.03 6.23 13.67
C SER A 105 -4.83 5.52 14.28
N ASP A 106 -4.44 4.37 13.74
CA ASP A 106 -3.31 3.57 14.22
C ASP A 106 -2.07 3.71 13.34
N LEU A 107 -2.09 4.65 12.42
CA LEU A 107 -1.05 4.78 11.39
C LEU A 107 0.34 4.94 12.00
N CYS A 108 0.49 5.82 12.99
CA CYS A 108 1.80 6.10 13.59
C CYS A 108 2.40 4.88 14.28
N GLU A 109 1.57 4.00 14.84
CA GLU A 109 2.06 2.81 15.53
C GLU A 109 2.30 1.64 14.60
N LYS A 110 1.47 1.49 13.56
CA LYS A 110 1.41 0.23 12.79
C LYS A 110 2.01 0.32 11.38
N LEU A 111 2.10 1.50 10.80
CA LEU A 111 2.51 1.63 9.40
C LEU A 111 3.93 1.12 9.17
N VAL A 112 4.90 1.66 9.89
CA VAL A 112 6.31 1.31 9.67
C VAL A 112 6.60 -0.16 9.97
N PRO A 113 6.11 -0.74 11.09
CA PRO A 113 6.30 -2.17 11.31
C PRO A 113 5.69 -3.04 10.19
N SER A 114 4.51 -2.69 9.70
CA SER A 114 3.86 -3.43 8.61
C SER A 114 4.65 -3.35 7.31
N VAL A 115 5.08 -2.15 6.94
CA VAL A 115 5.87 -1.94 5.72
C VAL A 115 7.17 -2.73 5.82
N ASN A 116 7.88 -2.61 6.93
CA ASN A 116 9.15 -3.31 7.11
C ASN A 116 8.99 -4.83 7.10
N LYS A 117 7.88 -5.33 7.64
CA LYS A 117 7.57 -6.76 7.62
C LYS A 117 7.52 -7.30 6.19
N PHE A 118 6.84 -6.59 5.28
CA PHE A 118 6.72 -7.03 3.90
C PHE A 118 8.00 -6.80 3.10
N LEU A 119 8.73 -5.72 3.35
CA LEU A 119 10.02 -5.50 2.73
C LEU A 119 11.04 -6.56 3.15
N ASN A 120 11.07 -6.92 4.43
CA ASN A 120 11.99 -7.94 4.95
C ASN A 120 11.65 -9.34 4.42
N ALA A 121 10.38 -9.65 4.23
CA ALA A 121 9.96 -10.91 3.64
C ALA A 121 10.49 -11.07 2.22
N ILE A 122 10.49 -10.01 1.44
CA ILE A 122 11.03 -10.00 0.07
C ILE A 122 12.54 -10.27 0.11
N ILE A 123 13.26 -9.62 1.00
CA ILE A 123 14.72 -9.80 1.15
C ILE A 123 15.04 -11.26 1.49
N LYS A 124 14.26 -11.89 2.38
CA LYS A 124 14.47 -13.26 2.79
C LYS A 124 14.20 -14.29 1.69
N THR A 125 13.35 -13.94 0.72
CA THR A 125 12.99 -14.85 -0.38
C THR A 125 13.91 -14.70 -1.59
N GLN A 126 14.77 -13.68 -1.62
CA GLN A 126 15.72 -13.50 -2.69
C GLN A 126 16.87 -14.50 -2.57
N PRO A 127 17.30 -15.11 -3.68
CA PRO A 127 18.45 -16.01 -3.62
C PRO A 127 19.70 -15.25 -3.24
N SER A 128 20.57 -15.91 -2.46
CA SER A 128 21.86 -15.32 -2.09
C SER A 128 22.71 -15.12 -3.34
N PRO A 129 23.43 -14.02 -3.43
CA PRO A 129 24.34 -13.80 -4.55
C PRO A 129 25.51 -14.80 -4.57
#